data_d617d6353de6a03550682fddf3d5df08
#
_entry.id   d617d6353de6a03550682fddf3d5df08
#
_cell.length_a   1.000
_cell.length_b   1.000
_cell.length_c   1.000
_cell.angle_alpha   90.00
_cell.angle_beta   90.00
_cell.angle_gamma   90.00
#
_symmetry.space_group_name_H-M   'P 1'
#
loop_
_entity.id
_entity.type
_entity.pdbx_description
1 polymer ?
#
loop_
_entity_poly.entity_id
_entity_poly.type
_entity_poly.pdbx_seq_one_letter_code
_entity_poly.pdbx_strand_id
1 'polypeptide(L)'
;MTKKVRNLIDKVASREVLNQAADDALDALDDKNVWYANDFRAHREESLDAIQNMIILGEYPTKQYKPTEIDSKGKKREIFPLYFEPWSILFHAIKIVLEPIVERVLIYDSSAGRPNKGQTFGAIRTKRTIRRYKKFKYIVQSDLRKFYPSIPHDVVLLVLGRFINDDLFLKLIDKTILDYESDVEPLLEEEYQRKMRYCKWASKKPRNYVGSKRGITIGGCNSQLIGNLVWHMIDRYMTQTVHSKGYHRHCDDVSQFADTKEKATYLLNKLDEKCNEYGLCIKASSYIALLKDEEKGIDGRCLDFVGYAFSKHNMRVRKRTKVKCAKAFHRVKSRKRRQELYGAYNGIMKWGKCKNLWHKILVENNMSFKEHGITTDIVSTDKNGKRIFNVEEEKIANLAQRRTNIVIHDFETDCFVKGKGGRCFVLYRDARDADEDCNKKKFCTTSDLIIGKLTKAREMNVLPEETFVTQVFKAGGRYTYDIE
;
A
#
# COMPACT_ATOMS: atom_id res chain seq x y z
N MET A 1 17.35 2.85 26.67
CA MET A 1 16.47 3.91 26.14
C MET A 1 16.97 4.30 24.76
N THR A 2 16.13 4.33 23.75
CA THR A 2 16.50 4.82 22.40
C THR A 2 16.82 6.31 22.50
N LYS A 3 17.95 6.73 21.93
CA LYS A 3 18.34 8.17 21.89
C LYS A 3 17.25 8.97 21.17
N LYS A 4 16.71 9.98 21.83
CA LYS A 4 15.70 10.86 21.23
C LYS A 4 16.30 11.67 20.08
N VAL A 5 15.51 11.90 19.04
CA VAL A 5 15.92 12.68 17.87
C VAL A 5 15.82 14.19 18.22
N ARG A 6 16.75 14.99 17.70
CA ARG A 6 16.87 16.44 17.92
C ARG A 6 16.99 17.17 16.58
N ASN A 7 16.89 18.47 16.60
CA ASN A 7 17.08 19.37 15.45
C ASN A 7 16.15 19.00 14.26
N LEU A 8 14.91 18.65 14.57
CA LEU A 8 13.92 18.34 13.53
C LEU A 8 13.31 19.61 12.93
N ILE A 9 13.18 20.68 13.73
CA ILE A 9 12.65 21.96 13.25
C ILE A 9 13.56 22.53 12.15
N ASP A 10 14.89 22.48 12.35
CA ASP A 10 15.86 22.94 11.36
C ASP A 10 15.78 22.12 10.07
N LYS A 11 15.53 20.81 10.19
CA LYS A 11 15.32 19.96 9.02
C LYS A 11 14.05 20.30 8.26
N VAL A 12 12.93 20.53 8.96
CA VAL A 12 11.67 20.94 8.32
C VAL A 12 11.86 22.30 7.60
N ALA A 13 12.60 23.23 8.21
CA ALA A 13 12.88 24.53 7.65
C ALA A 13 13.97 24.52 6.55
N SER A 14 14.68 23.39 6.37
CA SER A 14 15.74 23.33 5.35
C SER A 14 15.19 23.45 3.94
N ARG A 15 15.92 24.17 3.08
CA ARG A 15 15.53 24.39 1.69
C ARG A 15 15.38 23.09 0.90
N GLU A 16 16.22 22.10 1.21
CA GLU A 16 16.14 20.75 0.61
C GLU A 16 14.79 20.10 0.90
N VAL A 17 14.38 20.07 2.18
CA VAL A 17 13.11 19.44 2.59
C VAL A 17 11.92 20.23 2.05
N LEU A 18 11.96 21.57 2.05
CA LEU A 18 10.88 22.39 1.53
C LEU A 18 10.72 22.23 0.02
N ASN A 19 11.80 22.12 -0.74
CA ASN A 19 11.74 21.83 -2.18
C ASN A 19 11.12 20.46 -2.46
N GLN A 20 11.58 19.42 -1.77
CA GLN A 20 11.00 18.08 -1.91
C GLN A 20 9.52 18.07 -1.52
N ALA A 21 9.16 18.76 -0.43
CA ALA A 21 7.78 18.84 0.05
C ALA A 21 6.86 19.55 -0.97
N ALA A 22 7.36 20.58 -1.63
CA ALA A 22 6.64 21.28 -2.69
C ALA A 22 6.40 20.36 -3.91
N ASP A 23 7.41 19.61 -4.32
CA ASP A 23 7.29 18.65 -5.42
C ASP A 23 6.31 17.53 -5.06
N ASP A 24 6.39 16.97 -3.86
CA ASP A 24 5.46 15.95 -3.36
C ASP A 24 4.01 16.49 -3.28
N ALA A 25 3.84 17.76 -2.87
CA ALA A 25 2.53 18.41 -2.81
C ALA A 25 1.93 18.63 -4.20
N LEU A 26 2.76 19.06 -5.17
CA LEU A 26 2.36 19.20 -6.58
C LEU A 26 2.00 17.85 -7.19
N ASP A 27 2.76 16.80 -6.86
CA ASP A 27 2.50 15.45 -7.35
C ASP A 27 1.24 14.81 -6.76
N ALA A 28 0.81 15.26 -5.60
CA ALA A 28 -0.43 14.82 -4.95
C ALA A 28 -1.69 15.43 -5.56
N LEU A 29 -1.58 16.46 -6.40
CA LEU A 29 -2.73 17.10 -7.05
C LEU A 29 -3.33 16.19 -8.14
N ASP A 30 -4.66 16.06 -8.14
CA ASP A 30 -5.40 15.34 -9.19
C ASP A 30 -5.27 16.04 -10.56
N ASP A 31 -5.38 17.36 -10.57
CA ASP A 31 -5.11 18.23 -11.73
C ASP A 31 -3.89 19.09 -11.44
N LYS A 32 -2.82 18.86 -12.18
CA LYS A 32 -1.53 19.56 -12.03
C LYS A 32 -1.51 20.96 -12.65
N ASN A 33 -2.53 21.33 -13.40
CA ASN A 33 -2.63 22.61 -14.12
C ASN A 33 -3.61 23.60 -13.45
N VAL A 34 -4.02 23.32 -12.20
CA VAL A 34 -4.85 24.28 -11.45
C VAL A 34 -4.12 25.60 -11.25
N TRP A 35 -4.88 26.70 -11.21
CA TRP A 35 -4.32 28.06 -11.19
C TRP A 35 -3.32 28.28 -10.04
N TYR A 36 -3.62 27.83 -8.82
CA TYR A 36 -2.75 27.99 -7.66
C TYR A 36 -1.43 27.18 -7.75
N ALA A 37 -1.44 26.05 -8.46
CA ALA A 37 -0.21 25.29 -8.70
C ALA A 37 0.68 25.99 -9.75
N ASN A 38 0.08 26.66 -10.73
CA ASN A 38 0.81 27.45 -11.72
C ASN A 38 1.36 28.72 -11.10
N ASP A 39 0.59 29.39 -10.25
CA ASP A 39 1.01 30.56 -9.49
C ASP A 39 2.20 30.22 -8.58
N PHE A 40 2.10 29.16 -7.80
CA PHE A 40 3.23 28.65 -6.99
C PHE A 40 4.49 28.39 -7.84
N ARG A 41 4.35 27.76 -9.01
CA ARG A 41 5.51 27.51 -9.88
C ARG A 41 6.19 28.80 -10.35
N ALA A 42 5.41 29.86 -10.60
CA ALA A 42 5.93 31.17 -11.01
C ALA A 42 6.65 31.88 -9.86
N HIS A 43 6.21 31.71 -8.61
CA HIS A 43 6.73 32.41 -7.43
C HIS A 43 7.35 31.44 -6.40
N ARG A 44 7.86 30.28 -6.86
CA ARG A 44 8.29 29.17 -6.00
C ARG A 44 9.27 29.60 -4.90
N GLU A 45 10.29 30.36 -5.24
CA GLU A 45 11.31 30.74 -4.29
C GLU A 45 10.75 31.66 -3.20
N GLU A 46 9.95 32.64 -3.57
CA GLU A 46 9.29 33.58 -2.64
C GLU A 46 8.35 32.83 -1.69
N SER A 47 7.54 31.89 -2.23
CA SER A 47 6.63 31.08 -1.44
C SER A 47 7.38 30.17 -0.44
N LEU A 48 8.50 29.58 -0.87
CA LEU A 48 9.31 28.74 0.02
C LEU A 48 10.04 29.56 1.08
N ASP A 49 10.50 30.77 0.77
CA ASP A 49 11.08 31.72 1.74
C ASP A 49 10.04 32.13 2.79
N ALA A 50 8.81 32.43 2.37
CA ALA A 50 7.72 32.73 3.28
C ALA A 50 7.40 31.56 4.23
N ILE A 51 7.34 30.33 3.71
CA ILE A 51 7.10 29.12 4.53
C ILE A 51 8.28 28.87 5.48
N GLN A 52 9.52 29.03 5.02
CA GLN A 52 10.71 28.90 5.86
C GLN A 52 10.70 29.90 7.01
N ASN A 53 10.43 31.18 6.73
CA ASN A 53 10.34 32.25 7.75
C ASN A 53 9.22 31.94 8.75
N MET A 54 8.05 31.48 8.29
CA MET A 54 6.95 31.07 9.15
C MET A 54 7.36 29.96 10.14
N ILE A 55 8.15 28.97 9.68
CA ILE A 55 8.66 27.90 10.54
C ILE A 55 9.68 28.43 11.56
N ILE A 56 10.61 29.29 11.12
CA ILE A 56 11.68 29.85 11.96
C ILE A 56 11.09 30.77 13.04
N LEU A 57 10.12 31.61 12.69
CA LEU A 57 9.47 32.51 13.61
C LEU A 57 8.46 31.78 14.53
N GLY A 58 8.01 30.59 14.14
CA GLY A 58 6.98 29.84 14.86
C GLY A 58 5.60 30.49 14.80
N GLU A 59 5.36 31.31 13.78
CA GLU A 59 4.13 32.04 13.54
C GLU A 59 3.33 31.35 12.41
N TYR A 60 2.18 30.83 12.73
CA TYR A 60 1.35 30.09 11.79
C TYR A 60 0.01 30.80 11.61
N PRO A 61 -0.40 31.12 10.36
CA PRO A 61 -1.71 31.72 10.10
C PRO A 61 -2.82 30.78 10.53
N THR A 62 -3.97 31.33 10.88
CA THR A 62 -5.13 30.51 11.25
C THR A 62 -5.66 29.75 10.03
N LYS A 63 -5.78 28.43 10.15
CA LYS A 63 -6.39 27.61 9.11
C LYS A 63 -7.91 27.78 9.06
N GLN A 64 -8.41 28.00 7.86
CA GLN A 64 -9.85 27.93 7.60
C GLN A 64 -10.19 26.52 7.09
N TYR A 65 -10.87 25.74 7.93
CA TYR A 65 -11.36 24.44 7.54
C TYR A 65 -12.65 24.54 6.76
N LYS A 66 -12.66 24.14 5.49
CA LYS A 66 -13.88 24.00 4.68
C LYS A 66 -14.21 22.51 4.56
N PRO A 67 -15.10 21.98 5.41
CA PRO A 67 -15.44 20.58 5.35
C PRO A 67 -16.12 20.23 4.01
N THR A 68 -15.67 19.17 3.40
CA THR A 68 -16.23 18.63 2.15
C THR A 68 -16.72 17.22 2.40
N GLU A 69 -17.96 16.94 2.06
CA GLU A 69 -18.52 15.60 2.22
C GLU A 69 -18.18 14.73 1.00
N ILE A 70 -17.54 13.61 1.24
CA ILE A 70 -17.27 12.61 0.20
C ILE A 70 -17.97 11.29 0.50
N ASP A 71 -18.52 10.64 -0.54
CA ASP A 71 -19.01 9.26 -0.41
C ASP A 71 -17.84 8.29 -0.58
N SER A 72 -17.35 7.77 0.52
CA SER A 72 -16.35 6.71 0.53
C SER A 72 -16.99 5.36 0.79
N LYS A 73 -17.23 4.60 -0.28
CA LYS A 73 -17.77 3.22 -0.22
C LYS A 73 -19.17 3.14 0.41
N GLY A 74 -20.05 4.13 0.13
CA GLY A 74 -21.41 4.20 0.67
C GLY A 74 -21.45 4.68 2.13
N LYS A 75 -20.39 5.33 2.59
CA LYS A 75 -20.35 6.07 3.85
C LYS A 75 -19.95 7.50 3.55
N LYS A 76 -20.79 8.43 3.94
CA LYS A 76 -20.45 9.85 3.92
C LYS A 76 -19.33 10.11 4.90
N ARG A 77 -18.29 10.75 4.44
CA ARG A 77 -17.14 11.16 5.25
C ARG A 77 -16.87 12.62 5.02
N GLU A 78 -16.71 13.33 6.08
CA GLU A 78 -16.25 14.70 6.06
C GLU A 78 -14.74 14.69 5.96
N ILE A 79 -14.22 15.36 4.95
CA ILE A 79 -12.79 15.59 4.76
C ILE A 79 -12.51 17.09 4.85
N PHE A 80 -11.29 17.43 5.22
CA PHE A 80 -10.83 18.80 5.38
C PHE A 80 -9.65 19.03 4.42
N PRO A 81 -9.92 19.38 3.15
CA PRO A 81 -8.86 19.68 2.21
C PRO A 81 -8.04 20.89 2.69
N LEU A 82 -6.73 20.78 2.59
CA LEU A 82 -5.81 21.85 2.90
C LEU A 82 -5.63 22.75 1.69
N TYR A 83 -5.46 24.05 1.92
CA TYR A 83 -4.95 24.94 0.90
C TYR A 83 -3.54 24.52 0.51
N PHE A 84 -3.19 24.72 -0.76
CA PHE A 84 -1.90 24.31 -1.29
C PHE A 84 -0.77 25.05 -0.56
N GLU A 85 -0.85 26.38 -0.50
CA GLU A 85 0.06 27.22 0.25
C GLU A 85 -0.60 27.81 1.50
N PRO A 86 0.10 27.85 2.61
CA PRO A 86 1.38 27.18 2.89
C PRO A 86 1.19 25.71 3.32
N TRP A 87 -0.07 25.29 3.54
CA TRP A 87 -0.40 24.15 4.39
C TRP A 87 -0.05 22.80 3.77
N SER A 88 -0.36 22.58 2.49
CA SER A 88 -0.03 21.29 1.86
C SER A 88 1.48 21.08 1.83
N ILE A 89 2.24 22.11 1.48
CA ILE A 89 3.71 22.07 1.44
C ILE A 89 4.28 21.81 2.84
N LEU A 90 3.84 22.58 3.84
CA LEU A 90 4.29 22.41 5.23
C LEU A 90 3.98 21.00 5.77
N PHE A 91 2.81 20.46 5.44
CA PHE A 91 2.44 19.13 5.88
C PHE A 91 3.29 18.04 5.22
N HIS A 92 3.66 18.21 3.95
CA HIS A 92 4.60 17.32 3.29
C HIS A 92 6.01 17.45 3.90
N ALA A 93 6.49 18.65 4.24
CA ALA A 93 7.77 18.84 4.92
C ALA A 93 7.81 18.15 6.29
N ILE A 94 6.77 18.30 7.10
CA ILE A 94 6.63 17.58 8.38
C ILE A 94 6.64 16.06 8.14
N LYS A 95 5.92 15.57 7.13
CA LYS A 95 5.87 14.15 6.80
C LYS A 95 7.24 13.60 6.43
N ILE A 96 7.99 14.26 5.57
CA ILE A 96 9.33 13.84 5.15
C ILE A 96 10.24 13.64 6.37
N VAL A 97 10.18 14.53 7.33
CA VAL A 97 11.02 14.49 8.53
C VAL A 97 10.52 13.47 9.57
N LEU A 98 9.20 13.34 9.75
CA LEU A 98 8.60 12.51 10.78
C LEU A 98 8.45 11.03 10.36
N GLU A 99 8.19 10.75 9.08
CA GLU A 99 7.93 9.38 8.58
C GLU A 99 9.06 8.40 8.89
N PRO A 100 10.37 8.72 8.69
CA PRO A 100 11.46 7.81 9.05
C PRO A 100 11.53 7.49 10.54
N ILE A 101 11.10 8.40 11.41
CA ILE A 101 11.09 8.20 12.86
C ILE A 101 9.95 7.25 13.24
N VAL A 102 8.77 7.48 12.69
CA VAL A 102 7.58 6.65 12.94
C VAL A 102 7.79 5.25 12.38
N GLU A 103 8.32 5.12 11.16
CA GLU A 103 8.52 3.82 10.51
C GLU A 103 9.42 2.86 11.32
N ARG A 104 10.44 3.39 12.02
CA ARG A 104 11.34 2.59 12.87
C ARG A 104 10.67 1.95 14.08
N VAL A 105 9.57 2.53 14.57
CA VAL A 105 8.92 2.09 15.81
C VAL A 105 7.72 1.19 15.57
N LEU A 106 7.14 1.22 14.35
CA LEU A 106 5.94 0.45 14.02
C LEU A 106 6.22 -1.06 13.97
N ILE A 107 5.27 -1.85 14.43
CA ILE A 107 5.33 -3.31 14.29
C ILE A 107 5.31 -3.74 12.81
N TYR A 108 5.88 -4.90 12.52
CA TYR A 108 5.95 -5.40 11.13
C TYR A 108 4.57 -5.59 10.49
N ASP A 109 3.60 -6.12 11.24
CA ASP A 109 2.26 -6.47 10.76
C ASP A 109 1.23 -5.32 10.88
N SER A 110 1.68 -4.07 10.98
CA SER A 110 0.92 -2.86 10.69
C SER A 110 1.07 -2.52 9.21
N SER A 111 -0.03 -2.38 8.46
CA SER A 111 0.02 -2.39 7.00
C SER A 111 -0.52 -1.14 6.30
N ALA A 112 -1.18 -0.22 7.00
CA ALA A 112 -1.76 0.99 6.40
C ALA A 112 -0.82 2.18 6.45
N GLY A 113 -0.79 3.00 5.38
CA GLY A 113 -0.05 4.25 5.32
C GLY A 113 1.46 4.09 5.50
N ARG A 114 2.04 3.04 4.95
CA ARG A 114 3.47 2.72 5.08
C ARG A 114 4.10 2.41 3.74
N PRO A 115 5.36 2.84 3.48
CA PRO A 115 6.08 2.49 2.26
C PRO A 115 6.13 0.97 2.04
N ASN A 116 5.92 0.53 0.81
CA ASN A 116 5.97 -0.88 0.39
C ASN A 116 5.01 -1.84 1.13
N LYS A 117 4.04 -1.31 1.87
CA LYS A 117 3.00 -2.07 2.56
C LYS A 117 1.62 -1.67 2.00
N GLY A 118 0.56 -1.99 2.69
CA GLY A 118 -0.80 -1.68 2.28
C GLY A 118 -1.70 -2.89 2.34
N GLN A 119 -2.83 -2.79 1.67
CA GLN A 119 -3.92 -3.77 1.74
C GLN A 119 -3.47 -5.19 1.33
N THR A 120 -2.75 -5.31 0.22
CA THR A 120 -2.25 -6.61 -0.28
C THR A 120 -1.22 -7.22 0.68
N PHE A 121 -0.29 -6.42 1.19
CA PHE A 121 0.66 -6.87 2.20
C PHE A 121 -0.08 -7.42 3.43
N GLY A 122 -1.02 -6.66 4.01
CA GLY A 122 -1.83 -7.10 5.15
C GLY A 122 -2.58 -8.41 4.89
N ALA A 123 -3.16 -8.55 3.68
CA ALA A 123 -3.87 -9.78 3.28
C ALA A 123 -2.95 -10.99 3.20
N ILE A 124 -1.80 -10.86 2.57
CA ILE A 124 -0.81 -11.95 2.44
C ILE A 124 -0.28 -12.35 3.82
N ARG A 125 0.03 -11.39 4.67
CA ARG A 125 0.50 -11.63 6.04
C ARG A 125 -0.55 -12.38 6.87
N THR A 126 -1.80 -11.91 6.86
CA THR A 126 -2.92 -12.57 7.55
C THR A 126 -3.10 -14.02 7.06
N LYS A 127 -3.09 -14.25 5.75
CA LYS A 127 -3.16 -15.60 5.17
C LYS A 127 -2.02 -16.49 5.63
N ARG A 128 -0.78 -15.97 5.65
CA ARG A 128 0.40 -16.72 6.14
C ARG A 128 0.27 -17.07 7.62
N THR A 129 -0.21 -16.14 8.45
CA THR A 129 -0.45 -16.36 9.87
C THR A 129 -1.45 -17.49 10.11
N ILE A 130 -2.61 -17.47 9.43
CA ILE A 130 -3.63 -18.52 9.54
C ILE A 130 -3.07 -19.90 9.17
N ARG A 131 -2.25 -19.97 8.12
CA ARG A 131 -1.62 -21.22 7.66
C ARG A 131 -0.54 -21.73 8.59
N ARG A 132 0.29 -20.83 9.11
CA ARG A 132 1.42 -21.17 10.00
C ARG A 132 0.94 -21.70 11.34
N TYR A 133 -0.07 -21.08 11.93
CA TYR A 133 -0.56 -21.43 13.26
C TYR A 133 -1.81 -22.31 13.18
N LYS A 134 -1.62 -23.60 12.96
CA LYS A 134 -2.71 -24.58 12.81
C LYS A 134 -3.66 -24.64 14.01
N LYS A 135 -3.19 -24.28 15.21
CA LYS A 135 -3.97 -24.26 16.46
C LYS A 135 -5.01 -23.13 16.53
N PHE A 136 -4.89 -22.08 15.75
CA PHE A 136 -5.87 -20.98 15.77
C PHE A 136 -7.25 -21.46 15.31
N LYS A 137 -8.22 -21.31 16.19
CA LYS A 137 -9.64 -21.67 15.97
C LYS A 137 -10.55 -20.45 16.01
N TYR A 138 -10.19 -19.43 16.77
CA TYR A 138 -10.99 -18.22 16.98
C TYR A 138 -10.36 -17.02 16.33
N ILE A 139 -11.23 -16.14 15.82
CA ILE A 139 -10.88 -14.80 15.32
C ILE A 139 -11.44 -13.76 16.27
N VAL A 140 -10.68 -12.71 16.44
CA VAL A 140 -11.07 -11.48 17.11
C VAL A 140 -10.96 -10.37 16.09
N GLN A 141 -12.05 -9.68 15.82
CA GLN A 141 -12.06 -8.52 14.95
C GLN A 141 -12.59 -7.31 15.71
N SER A 142 -11.83 -6.23 15.66
CA SER A 142 -12.15 -4.98 16.33
C SER A 142 -11.90 -3.78 15.42
N ASP A 143 -12.67 -2.75 15.66
CA ASP A 143 -12.65 -1.46 14.95
C ASP A 143 -12.91 -0.35 15.96
N LEU A 144 -12.34 0.83 15.76
CA LEU A 144 -12.52 1.98 16.65
C LEU A 144 -13.71 2.86 16.25
N ARG A 145 -14.32 3.49 17.24
CA ARG A 145 -15.33 4.50 17.00
C ARG A 145 -14.68 5.80 16.57
N LYS A 146 -14.92 6.23 15.31
CA LYS A 146 -14.43 7.51 14.76
C LYS A 146 -12.93 7.76 15.02
N PHE A 147 -12.05 6.84 14.62
CA PHE A 147 -10.63 6.80 15.00
C PHE A 147 -9.92 8.16 14.91
N TYR A 148 -9.79 8.78 13.73
CA TYR A 148 -9.07 10.05 13.58
C TYR A 148 -9.68 11.19 14.40
N PRO A 149 -11.01 11.42 14.38
CA PRO A 149 -11.65 12.40 15.27
C PRO A 149 -11.47 12.10 16.76
N SER A 150 -11.26 10.85 17.16
CA SER A 150 -11.17 10.46 18.57
C SER A 150 -9.79 10.57 19.19
N ILE A 151 -8.73 10.81 18.41
CA ILE A 151 -7.37 10.85 18.91
C ILE A 151 -7.15 12.09 19.81
N PRO A 152 -6.83 11.93 21.13
CA PRO A 152 -6.53 13.06 21.99
C PRO A 152 -5.22 13.71 21.61
N HIS A 153 -5.16 15.04 21.59
CA HIS A 153 -3.94 15.79 21.26
C HIS A 153 -2.81 15.52 22.24
N ASP A 154 -3.14 15.48 23.56
CA ASP A 154 -2.17 15.15 24.62
C ASP A 154 -1.50 13.80 24.40
N VAL A 155 -2.24 12.81 23.89
CA VAL A 155 -1.68 11.48 23.58
C VAL A 155 -0.70 11.57 22.43
N VAL A 156 -0.97 12.35 21.40
CA VAL A 156 -0.05 12.55 20.27
C VAL A 156 1.26 13.17 20.76
N LEU A 157 1.18 14.25 21.54
CA LEU A 157 2.35 14.93 22.09
C LEU A 157 3.12 14.04 23.08
N LEU A 158 2.42 13.29 23.94
CA LEU A 158 3.00 12.31 24.84
C LEU A 158 3.83 11.25 24.08
N VAL A 159 3.26 10.70 23.01
CA VAL A 159 3.92 9.65 22.22
C VAL A 159 5.09 10.21 21.43
N LEU A 160 4.94 11.37 20.78
CA LEU A 160 6.02 12.06 20.08
C LEU A 160 7.19 12.36 21.03
N GLY A 161 6.92 12.90 22.23
CA GLY A 161 7.91 13.24 23.23
C GLY A 161 8.74 12.05 23.75
N ARG A 162 8.31 10.80 23.48
CA ARG A 162 9.14 9.60 23.76
C ARG A 162 10.29 9.43 22.79
N PHE A 163 10.16 9.91 21.57
CA PHE A 163 11.12 9.73 20.49
C PHE A 163 11.84 11.02 20.09
N ILE A 164 11.23 12.17 20.38
CA ILE A 164 11.66 13.50 19.94
C ILE A 164 12.02 14.33 21.17
N ASN A 165 13.13 15.03 21.07
CA ASN A 165 13.60 16.02 22.05
C ASN A 165 13.87 17.32 21.29
N ASP A 166 12.80 17.94 20.79
CA ASP A 166 12.79 19.17 20.02
C ASP A 166 11.46 19.89 20.27
N ASP A 167 11.48 20.83 21.20
CA ASP A 167 10.28 21.51 21.66
C ASP A 167 9.67 22.41 20.57
N LEU A 168 10.49 22.98 19.70
CA LEU A 168 9.99 23.79 18.58
C LEU A 168 9.26 22.92 17.56
N PHE A 169 9.79 21.73 17.27
CA PHE A 169 9.10 20.79 16.41
C PHE A 169 7.79 20.27 17.01
N LEU A 170 7.76 20.01 18.33
CA LEU A 170 6.52 19.62 19.01
C LEU A 170 5.49 20.76 18.99
N LYS A 171 5.91 22.01 19.17
CA LYS A 171 5.05 23.19 18.99
C LYS A 171 4.53 23.32 17.57
N LEU A 172 5.38 23.06 16.55
CA LEU A 172 4.93 23.03 15.15
C LEU A 172 3.80 22.03 14.95
N ILE A 173 3.94 20.79 15.45
CA ILE A 173 2.89 19.77 15.36
C ILE A 173 1.60 20.23 16.04
N ASP A 174 1.72 20.77 17.26
CA ASP A 174 0.58 21.26 18.04
C ASP A 174 -0.18 22.38 17.31
N LYS A 175 0.54 23.36 16.79
CA LYS A 175 -0.03 24.52 16.10
C LYS A 175 -0.52 24.24 14.68
N THR A 176 -0.09 23.14 14.06
CA THR A 176 -0.42 22.86 12.65
C THR A 176 -1.26 21.60 12.44
N ILE A 177 -0.91 20.48 13.02
CA ILE A 177 -1.65 19.21 12.84
C ILE A 177 -2.76 19.06 13.88
N LEU A 178 -2.52 19.52 15.12
CA LEU A 178 -3.43 19.38 16.26
C LEU A 178 -4.28 20.65 16.52
N ASP A 179 -4.38 21.56 15.57
CA ASP A 179 -5.21 22.77 15.69
C ASP A 179 -6.72 22.51 15.42
N TYR A 180 -7.03 21.35 14.82
CA TYR A 180 -8.41 20.93 14.57
C TYR A 180 -9.01 20.22 15.79
N GLU A 181 -10.15 20.66 16.25
CA GLU A 181 -10.87 20.03 17.35
C GLU A 181 -12.20 19.44 16.87
N SER A 182 -12.45 18.18 17.22
CA SER A 182 -13.67 17.45 16.87
C SER A 182 -14.62 17.32 18.06
N ASP A 183 -15.90 17.51 17.83
CA ASP A 183 -16.97 17.25 18.81
C ASP A 183 -17.42 15.78 18.77
N VAL A 184 -16.49 14.86 19.04
CA VAL A 184 -16.77 13.41 18.99
C VAL A 184 -17.00 12.79 20.37
N GLU A 185 -16.72 13.52 21.44
CA GLU A 185 -16.76 13.00 22.81
C GLU A 185 -18.13 12.40 23.19
N PRO A 186 -19.28 13.02 22.87
CA PRO A 186 -20.58 12.40 23.17
C PRO A 186 -20.79 11.05 22.49
N LEU A 187 -20.30 10.91 21.24
CA LEU A 187 -20.37 9.65 20.49
C LEU A 187 -19.45 8.57 21.06
N LEU A 188 -18.32 8.96 21.62
CA LEU A 188 -17.41 8.02 22.29
C LEU A 188 -17.97 7.54 23.61
N GLU A 189 -18.60 8.43 24.38
CA GLU A 189 -19.24 8.08 25.64
C GLU A 189 -20.44 7.16 25.42
N GLU A 190 -21.30 7.46 24.44
CA GLU A 190 -22.41 6.58 24.05
C GLU A 190 -21.91 5.17 23.71
N GLU A 191 -20.86 5.07 22.86
CA GLU A 191 -20.29 3.79 22.46
C GLU A 191 -19.63 3.06 23.65
N TYR A 192 -18.99 3.79 24.56
CA TYR A 192 -18.40 3.25 25.77
C TYR A 192 -19.48 2.65 26.69
N GLN A 193 -20.55 3.37 26.96
CA GLN A 193 -21.68 2.89 27.75
C GLN A 193 -22.39 1.71 27.11
N ARG A 194 -22.56 1.75 25.79
CA ARG A 194 -23.10 0.62 25.02
C ARG A 194 -22.24 -0.63 25.15
N LYS A 195 -20.93 -0.48 25.02
CA LYS A 195 -19.95 -1.55 25.18
C LYS A 195 -20.00 -2.14 26.58
N MET A 196 -20.00 -1.30 27.61
CA MET A 196 -20.07 -1.72 29.02
C MET A 196 -21.34 -2.49 29.34
N ARG A 197 -22.48 -2.11 28.73
CA ARG A 197 -23.78 -2.76 28.96
C ARG A 197 -23.90 -4.11 28.24
N TYR A 198 -23.39 -4.24 27.04
CA TYR A 198 -23.72 -5.38 26.19
C TYR A 198 -22.52 -6.32 25.88
N CYS A 199 -21.29 -5.92 26.15
CA CYS A 199 -20.12 -6.70 25.74
C CYS A 199 -19.41 -7.33 26.94
N LYS A 200 -19.50 -8.65 27.07
CA LYS A 200 -18.81 -9.41 28.13
C LYS A 200 -17.29 -9.28 28.09
N TRP A 201 -16.72 -8.91 26.95
CA TRP A 201 -15.30 -8.69 26.76
C TRP A 201 -14.84 -7.27 27.13
N ALA A 202 -15.77 -6.33 27.38
CA ALA A 202 -15.43 -4.95 27.70
C ALA A 202 -14.52 -4.86 28.95
N SER A 203 -13.50 -4.02 28.87
CA SER A 203 -12.62 -3.74 30.01
C SER A 203 -13.35 -2.90 31.05
N LYS A 204 -13.16 -3.24 32.34
CA LYS A 204 -13.70 -2.46 33.45
C LYS A 204 -12.92 -1.16 33.71
N LYS A 205 -11.76 -0.98 33.06
CA LYS A 205 -10.97 0.25 33.18
C LYS A 205 -11.67 1.40 32.44
N PRO A 206 -11.78 2.56 33.09
CA PRO A 206 -12.39 3.73 32.46
C PRO A 206 -11.56 4.21 31.26
N ARG A 207 -12.23 4.99 30.41
CA ARG A 207 -11.56 5.68 29.31
C ARG A 207 -10.90 6.94 29.86
N ASN A 208 -9.60 7.08 29.61
CA ASN A 208 -8.83 8.28 29.98
C ASN A 208 -9.05 9.41 28.96
N TYR A 209 -8.52 10.58 29.23
CA TYR A 209 -8.56 11.76 28.34
C TYR A 209 -9.99 12.22 27.98
N VAL A 210 -10.95 11.94 28.86
CA VAL A 210 -12.31 12.51 28.74
C VAL A 210 -12.22 14.03 28.91
N GLY A 211 -12.84 14.79 28.00
CA GLY A 211 -12.76 16.27 28.00
C GLY A 211 -11.47 16.86 27.40
N SER A 212 -10.48 16.05 27.03
CA SER A 212 -9.29 16.56 26.33
C SER A 212 -9.62 16.94 24.87
N LYS A 213 -8.93 17.96 24.37
CA LYS A 213 -8.96 18.29 22.94
C LYS A 213 -8.56 17.08 22.11
N ARG A 214 -9.30 16.84 21.04
CA ARG A 214 -9.08 15.67 20.19
C ARG A 214 -9.47 15.93 18.75
N GLY A 215 -8.90 15.15 17.89
CA GLY A 215 -9.23 15.17 16.47
C GLY A 215 -8.01 15.39 15.58
N ILE A 216 -7.96 14.63 14.50
CA ILE A 216 -7.03 14.83 13.40
C ILE A 216 -7.88 14.89 12.13
N THR A 217 -7.64 15.88 11.31
CA THR A 217 -8.39 16.07 10.05
C THR A 217 -8.22 14.87 9.13
N ILE A 218 -9.28 14.42 8.49
CA ILE A 218 -9.23 13.41 7.44
C ILE A 218 -8.94 14.13 6.12
N GLY A 219 -7.89 13.70 5.41
CA GLY A 219 -7.45 14.28 4.13
C GLY A 219 -6.04 14.84 4.14
N GLY A 220 -5.48 15.15 5.30
CA GLY A 220 -4.07 15.54 5.43
C GLY A 220 -3.11 14.35 5.25
N CYS A 221 -1.96 14.58 4.60
CA CYS A 221 -0.96 13.55 4.36
C CYS A 221 -0.34 12.97 5.66
N ASN A 222 -0.41 13.72 6.78
CA ASN A 222 0.11 13.32 8.09
C ASN A 222 -0.88 12.50 8.93
N SER A 223 -2.16 12.48 8.61
CA SER A 223 -3.20 11.87 9.46
C SER A 223 -2.94 10.39 9.70
N GLN A 224 -2.58 9.63 8.65
CA GLN A 224 -2.25 8.22 8.79
C GLN A 224 -0.95 8.01 9.59
N LEU A 225 0.02 8.88 9.43
CA LEU A 225 1.30 8.81 10.14
C LEU A 225 1.09 9.00 11.64
N ILE A 226 0.36 10.03 12.04
CA ILE A 226 0.00 10.30 13.45
C ILE A 226 -0.87 9.17 14.01
N GLY A 227 -1.87 8.73 13.27
CA GLY A 227 -2.68 7.58 13.67
C GLY A 227 -1.86 6.32 13.92
N ASN A 228 -0.90 6.02 13.05
CA ASN A 228 0.02 4.90 13.23
C ASN A 228 0.91 5.08 14.47
N LEU A 229 1.36 6.30 14.74
CA LEU A 229 2.18 6.62 15.91
C LEU A 229 1.43 6.39 17.22
N VAL A 230 0.17 6.82 17.31
CA VAL A 230 -0.68 6.56 18.50
C VAL A 230 -0.90 5.05 18.68
N TRP A 231 -1.22 4.36 17.59
CA TRP A 231 -1.40 2.89 17.60
C TRP A 231 -0.13 2.13 17.99
N HIS A 232 1.05 2.65 17.70
CA HIS A 232 2.32 2.01 18.06
C HIS A 232 2.38 1.58 19.52
N MET A 233 1.87 2.38 20.43
CA MET A 233 1.86 2.06 21.86
C MET A 233 0.95 0.87 22.17
N ILE A 234 -0.19 0.81 21.50
CA ILE A 234 -1.16 -0.28 21.61
C ILE A 234 -0.61 -1.55 20.95
N ASP A 235 -0.08 -1.40 19.74
CA ASP A 235 0.51 -2.50 18.95
C ASP A 235 1.62 -3.22 19.73
N ARG A 236 2.53 -2.45 20.35
CA ARG A 236 3.62 -3.00 21.17
C ARG A 236 3.11 -3.70 22.43
N TYR A 237 2.15 -3.09 23.12
CA TYR A 237 1.54 -3.74 24.27
C TYR A 237 0.92 -5.08 23.88
N MET A 238 0.15 -5.14 22.80
CA MET A 238 -0.49 -6.37 22.36
C MET A 238 0.51 -7.44 21.89
N THR A 239 1.59 -7.04 21.23
CA THR A 239 2.57 -8.00 20.70
C THR A 239 3.66 -8.39 21.70
N GLN A 240 4.14 -7.48 22.54
CA GLN A 240 5.28 -7.68 23.42
C GLN A 240 4.87 -8.03 24.87
N THR A 241 3.77 -7.47 25.38
CA THR A 241 3.30 -7.72 26.76
C THR A 241 2.21 -8.78 26.81
N VAL A 242 1.19 -8.66 25.96
CA VAL A 242 0.07 -9.62 25.90
C VAL A 242 0.43 -10.88 25.09
N HIS A 243 1.49 -10.80 24.28
CA HIS A 243 1.97 -11.87 23.41
C HIS A 243 0.91 -12.39 22.44
N SER A 244 0.16 -11.48 21.80
CA SER A 244 -0.81 -11.81 20.77
C SER A 244 -0.11 -12.29 19.48
N LYS A 245 -0.03 -13.60 19.30
CA LYS A 245 0.74 -14.24 18.21
C LYS A 245 0.20 -14.03 16.80
N GLY A 246 -1.03 -13.60 16.65
CA GLY A 246 -1.67 -13.40 15.35
C GLY A 246 -2.26 -12.01 15.20
N TYR A 247 -1.57 -11.00 15.71
CA TYR A 247 -2.00 -9.62 15.67
C TYR A 247 -1.67 -8.97 14.33
N HIS A 248 -2.67 -8.45 13.64
CA HIS A 248 -2.54 -7.68 12.40
C HIS A 248 -3.38 -6.42 12.47
N ARG A 249 -2.84 -5.30 12.00
CA ARG A 249 -3.54 -4.02 11.98
C ARG A 249 -3.50 -3.36 10.61
N HIS A 250 -4.61 -2.73 10.24
CA HIS A 250 -4.73 -1.89 9.05
C HIS A 250 -5.56 -0.64 9.38
N CYS A 251 -4.93 0.52 9.55
CA CYS A 251 -5.52 1.70 10.18
C CYS A 251 -6.08 1.37 11.57
N ASP A 252 -7.39 1.53 11.75
CA ASP A 252 -8.18 1.24 12.94
C ASP A 252 -8.72 -0.21 12.99
N ASP A 253 -8.67 -0.93 11.88
CA ASP A 253 -9.05 -2.34 11.79
C ASP A 253 -7.97 -3.25 12.40
N VAL A 254 -8.32 -3.99 13.45
CA VAL A 254 -7.43 -4.96 14.10
C VAL A 254 -8.01 -6.36 13.99
N SER A 255 -7.19 -7.31 13.57
CA SER A 255 -7.51 -8.73 13.62
C SER A 255 -6.51 -9.49 14.48
N GLN A 256 -7.03 -10.42 15.30
CA GLN A 256 -6.23 -11.30 16.14
C GLN A 256 -6.76 -12.73 16.06
N PHE A 257 -5.93 -13.68 16.44
CA PHE A 257 -6.27 -15.10 16.41
C PHE A 257 -5.96 -15.74 17.75
N ALA A 258 -6.80 -16.70 18.15
CA ALA A 258 -6.62 -17.47 19.37
C ALA A 258 -6.96 -18.96 19.14
N ASP A 259 -6.44 -19.82 19.99
CA ASP A 259 -6.71 -21.25 20.02
C ASP A 259 -7.99 -21.59 20.81
N THR A 260 -8.34 -20.79 21.83
CA THR A 260 -9.54 -20.95 22.63
C THR A 260 -10.38 -19.67 22.66
N LYS A 261 -11.65 -19.79 23.05
CA LYS A 261 -12.59 -18.68 23.20
C LYS A 261 -12.18 -17.75 24.35
N GLU A 262 -11.72 -18.34 25.45
CA GLU A 262 -11.25 -17.62 26.63
C GLU A 262 -10.05 -16.74 26.29
N LYS A 263 -9.07 -17.30 25.54
CA LYS A 263 -7.92 -16.52 25.04
C LYS A 263 -8.35 -15.42 24.10
N ALA A 264 -9.31 -15.67 23.21
CA ALA A 264 -9.87 -14.65 22.32
C ALA A 264 -10.53 -13.50 23.10
N THR A 265 -11.32 -13.85 24.13
CA THR A 265 -11.95 -12.86 25.03
C THR A 265 -10.90 -12.05 25.78
N TYR A 266 -9.87 -12.70 26.30
CA TYR A 266 -8.74 -12.04 26.97
C TYR A 266 -8.04 -11.04 26.02
N LEU A 267 -7.74 -11.46 24.78
CA LEU A 267 -7.08 -10.59 23.80
C LEU A 267 -7.90 -9.34 23.47
N LEU A 268 -9.22 -9.49 23.29
CA LEU A 268 -10.09 -8.35 23.01
C LEU A 268 -10.24 -7.44 24.24
N ASN A 269 -10.34 -8.01 25.44
CA ASN A 269 -10.38 -7.25 26.69
C ASN A 269 -9.08 -6.42 26.87
N LYS A 270 -7.90 -7.03 26.65
CA LYS A 270 -6.62 -6.32 26.79
C LYS A 270 -6.42 -5.24 25.73
N LEU A 271 -6.93 -5.45 24.52
CA LEU A 271 -6.94 -4.42 23.49
C LEU A 271 -7.84 -3.25 23.90
N ASP A 272 -9.04 -3.55 24.41
CA ASP A 272 -9.99 -2.53 24.89
C ASP A 272 -9.43 -1.75 26.09
N GLU A 273 -8.83 -2.44 27.03
CA GLU A 273 -8.14 -1.82 28.19
C GLU A 273 -7.08 -0.81 27.73
N LYS A 274 -6.28 -1.21 26.75
CA LYS A 274 -5.20 -0.34 26.25
C LYS A 274 -5.70 0.80 25.39
N CYS A 275 -6.77 0.59 24.61
CA CYS A 275 -7.45 1.66 23.90
C CYS A 275 -8.07 2.69 24.86
N ASN A 276 -8.74 2.25 25.93
CA ASN A 276 -9.29 3.12 26.96
C ASN A 276 -8.20 3.97 27.65
N GLU A 277 -7.01 3.39 27.89
CA GLU A 277 -5.86 4.11 28.47
C GLU A 277 -5.43 5.30 27.61
N TYR A 278 -5.53 5.18 26.27
CA TYR A 278 -5.22 6.27 25.32
C TYR A 278 -6.46 7.08 24.87
N GLY A 279 -7.55 7.00 25.59
CA GLY A 279 -8.76 7.79 25.32
C GLY A 279 -9.55 7.37 24.06
N LEU A 280 -9.19 6.22 23.46
CA LEU A 280 -9.87 5.64 22.32
C LEU A 280 -10.99 4.71 22.74
N CYS A 281 -11.97 4.44 21.85
CA CYS A 281 -13.08 3.55 22.15
C CYS A 281 -13.26 2.48 21.08
N ILE A 282 -13.13 1.20 21.46
CA ILE A 282 -13.47 0.07 20.59
C ILE A 282 -14.97 -0.02 20.44
N LYS A 283 -15.46 -0.26 19.23
CA LYS A 283 -16.88 -0.43 18.92
C LYS A 283 -17.47 -1.66 19.61
N ALA A 284 -18.67 -1.53 20.16
CA ALA A 284 -19.44 -2.63 20.71
C ALA A 284 -19.73 -3.75 19.67
N SER A 285 -19.69 -3.42 18.37
CA SER A 285 -19.81 -4.36 17.27
C SER A 285 -18.57 -5.23 17.03
N SER A 286 -17.48 -5.02 17.76
CA SER A 286 -16.30 -5.89 17.74
C SER A 286 -16.69 -7.29 18.24
N TYR A 287 -16.12 -8.33 17.64
CA TYR A 287 -16.60 -9.68 17.90
C TYR A 287 -15.50 -10.73 17.98
N ILE A 288 -15.88 -11.83 18.63
CA ILE A 288 -15.14 -13.07 18.68
C ILE A 288 -15.98 -14.13 17.97
N ALA A 289 -15.39 -14.88 17.06
CA ALA A 289 -16.08 -15.94 16.36
C ALA A 289 -15.15 -17.14 16.10
N LEU A 290 -15.73 -18.32 15.95
CA LEU A 290 -15.04 -19.49 15.46
C LEU A 290 -14.66 -19.25 13.98
N LEU A 291 -13.42 -19.51 13.61
CA LEU A 291 -12.96 -19.36 12.24
C LEU A 291 -13.53 -20.49 11.37
N LYS A 292 -14.13 -20.16 10.25
CA LYS A 292 -14.64 -21.14 9.28
C LYS A 292 -13.52 -22.06 8.79
N ASP A 293 -13.76 -23.37 8.86
CA ASP A 293 -12.83 -24.40 8.39
C ASP A 293 -13.60 -25.38 7.48
N GLU A 294 -13.43 -25.22 6.18
CA GLU A 294 -14.14 -25.97 5.16
C GLU A 294 -13.72 -27.46 5.15
N GLU A 295 -12.47 -27.76 5.50
CA GLU A 295 -11.96 -29.14 5.50
C GLU A 295 -12.48 -29.96 6.69
N LYS A 296 -12.72 -29.27 7.82
CA LYS A 296 -13.26 -29.92 9.04
C LYS A 296 -14.77 -29.80 9.19
N GLY A 297 -15.46 -29.23 8.21
CA GLY A 297 -16.89 -28.97 8.27
C GLY A 297 -17.32 -27.98 9.36
N ILE A 298 -16.40 -27.14 9.85
CA ILE A 298 -16.72 -26.12 10.87
C ILE A 298 -17.40 -24.95 10.20
N ASP A 299 -18.68 -24.74 10.49
CA ASP A 299 -19.46 -23.59 10.01
C ASP A 299 -19.26 -22.38 10.91
N GLY A 300 -18.03 -21.87 10.89
CA GLY A 300 -17.63 -20.65 11.57
C GLY A 300 -17.75 -19.40 10.69
N ARG A 301 -17.28 -18.28 11.19
CA ARG A 301 -17.26 -17.00 10.48
C ARG A 301 -15.94 -16.82 9.73
N CYS A 302 -16.00 -16.29 8.50
CA CYS A 302 -14.81 -15.81 7.83
C CYS A 302 -14.34 -14.49 8.47
N LEU A 303 -13.03 -14.33 8.67
CA LEU A 303 -12.48 -13.04 9.03
C LEU A 303 -12.61 -12.07 7.85
N ASP A 304 -13.24 -10.93 8.07
CA ASP A 304 -13.38 -9.85 7.09
C ASP A 304 -12.32 -8.78 7.36
N PHE A 305 -11.19 -8.82 6.65
CA PHE A 305 -10.07 -7.94 6.88
C PHE A 305 -9.43 -7.49 5.57
N VAL A 306 -8.98 -6.24 5.47
CA VAL A 306 -8.30 -5.62 4.32
C VAL A 306 -8.91 -5.95 2.95
N GLY A 307 -10.23 -5.98 2.85
CA GLY A 307 -10.93 -6.23 1.57
C GLY A 307 -11.13 -7.69 1.19
N TYR A 308 -10.68 -8.62 2.04
CA TYR A 308 -10.81 -10.06 1.84
C TYR A 308 -11.59 -10.73 2.97
N ALA A 309 -12.17 -11.88 2.65
CA ALA A 309 -12.76 -12.81 3.60
C ALA A 309 -11.85 -14.04 3.70
N PHE A 310 -11.36 -14.32 4.90
CA PHE A 310 -10.46 -15.43 5.19
C PHE A 310 -11.19 -16.53 5.92
N SER A 311 -11.06 -17.76 5.46
CA SER A 311 -11.31 -18.96 6.22
C SER A 311 -9.99 -19.68 6.52
N LYS A 312 -10.03 -20.83 7.16
CA LYS A 312 -8.80 -21.57 7.52
C LYS A 312 -7.89 -21.83 6.32
N HIS A 313 -8.46 -22.19 5.19
CA HIS A 313 -7.73 -22.61 3.99
C HIS A 313 -7.82 -21.60 2.85
N ASN A 314 -8.82 -20.72 2.85
CA ASN A 314 -9.14 -19.85 1.73
C ASN A 314 -9.05 -18.36 2.05
N MET A 315 -8.66 -17.58 1.03
CA MET A 315 -8.75 -16.13 1.01
C MET A 315 -9.56 -15.74 -0.23
N ARG A 316 -10.69 -15.08 -0.04
CA ARG A 316 -11.60 -14.65 -1.11
C ARG A 316 -11.80 -13.15 -1.05
N VAL A 317 -11.97 -12.49 -2.19
CA VAL A 317 -12.37 -11.09 -2.21
C VAL A 317 -13.77 -10.94 -1.63
N ARG A 318 -14.02 -9.90 -0.84
CA ARG A 318 -15.34 -9.58 -0.26
C ARG A 318 -16.44 -9.56 -1.34
N LYS A 319 -17.63 -10.11 -1.04
CA LYS A 319 -18.78 -10.08 -1.95
C LYS A 319 -19.08 -8.66 -2.45
N ARG A 320 -19.11 -7.68 -1.53
CA ARG A 320 -19.35 -6.27 -1.87
C ARG A 320 -18.33 -5.71 -2.88
N THR A 321 -17.05 -6.03 -2.74
CA THR A 321 -16.00 -5.59 -3.66
C THR A 321 -16.17 -6.23 -5.04
N LYS A 322 -16.50 -7.52 -5.10
CA LYS A 322 -16.80 -8.22 -6.37
C LYS A 322 -17.98 -7.59 -7.10
N VAL A 323 -19.08 -7.35 -6.40
CA VAL A 323 -20.28 -6.72 -6.97
C VAL A 323 -20.00 -5.29 -7.43
N LYS A 324 -19.25 -4.49 -6.64
CA LYS A 324 -18.87 -3.13 -7.02
C LYS A 324 -17.99 -3.12 -8.28
N CYS A 325 -17.05 -4.05 -8.35
CA CYS A 325 -16.19 -4.21 -9.53
C CYS A 325 -17.03 -4.53 -10.78
N ALA A 326 -17.87 -5.56 -10.73
CA ALA A 326 -18.72 -5.94 -11.88
C ALA A 326 -19.63 -4.78 -12.33
N LYS A 327 -20.29 -4.10 -11.37
CA LYS A 327 -21.13 -2.93 -11.69
C LYS A 327 -20.34 -1.77 -12.30
N ALA A 328 -19.11 -1.52 -11.82
CA ALA A 328 -18.26 -0.45 -12.35
C ALA A 328 -17.88 -0.73 -13.81
N PHE A 329 -17.44 -1.94 -14.13
CA PHE A 329 -17.11 -2.33 -15.50
C PHE A 329 -18.31 -2.28 -16.43
N HIS A 330 -19.48 -2.74 -15.99
CA HIS A 330 -20.72 -2.71 -16.78
C HIS A 330 -21.18 -1.29 -17.12
N ARG A 331 -20.99 -0.32 -16.22
CA ARG A 331 -21.43 1.07 -16.41
C ARG A 331 -20.52 1.90 -17.31
N VAL A 332 -19.25 1.54 -17.39
CA VAL A 332 -18.24 2.37 -18.06
C VAL A 332 -18.14 2.01 -19.53
N LYS A 333 -18.39 3.00 -20.40
CA LYS A 333 -18.27 2.87 -21.86
C LYS A 333 -16.88 3.27 -22.38
N SER A 334 -16.22 4.24 -21.73
CA SER A 334 -14.92 4.76 -22.15
C SER A 334 -13.80 3.72 -21.95
N ARG A 335 -13.00 3.50 -23.00
CA ARG A 335 -11.84 2.60 -22.99
C ARG A 335 -10.79 3.03 -21.94
N LYS A 336 -10.48 4.33 -21.89
CA LYS A 336 -9.54 4.91 -20.92
C LYS A 336 -10.00 4.58 -19.48
N ARG A 337 -11.28 4.83 -19.16
CA ARG A 337 -11.82 4.57 -17.84
C ARG A 337 -11.85 3.07 -17.47
N ARG A 338 -12.05 2.18 -18.45
CA ARG A 338 -11.92 0.73 -18.21
C ARG A 338 -10.50 0.31 -17.86
N GLN A 339 -9.48 0.91 -18.48
CA GLN A 339 -8.06 0.65 -18.13
C GLN A 339 -7.74 1.11 -16.72
N GLU A 340 -8.25 2.27 -16.29
CA GLU A 340 -8.12 2.75 -14.91
C GLU A 340 -8.80 1.79 -13.91
N LEU A 341 -10.01 1.34 -14.21
CA LEU A 341 -10.71 0.34 -13.41
C LEU A 341 -9.96 -0.98 -13.35
N TYR A 342 -9.38 -1.41 -14.47
CA TYR A 342 -8.54 -2.60 -14.48
C TYR A 342 -7.36 -2.44 -13.50
N GLY A 343 -6.59 -1.37 -13.58
CA GLY A 343 -5.50 -1.07 -12.66
C GLY A 343 -5.94 -1.09 -11.20
N ALA A 344 -7.09 -0.46 -10.90
CA ALA A 344 -7.62 -0.38 -9.53
C ALA A 344 -8.08 -1.72 -8.95
N TYR A 345 -8.60 -2.64 -9.77
CA TYR A 345 -9.15 -3.91 -9.28
C TYR A 345 -8.24 -5.12 -9.46
N ASN A 346 -7.31 -5.09 -10.43
CA ASN A 346 -6.45 -6.24 -10.72
C ASN A 346 -5.65 -6.71 -9.50
N GLY A 347 -5.06 -5.78 -8.76
CA GLY A 347 -4.30 -6.09 -7.55
C GLY A 347 -5.09 -6.89 -6.52
N ILE A 348 -6.35 -6.50 -6.27
CA ILE A 348 -7.19 -7.19 -5.28
C ILE A 348 -7.77 -8.52 -5.82
N MET A 349 -8.15 -8.57 -7.10
CA MET A 349 -8.72 -9.77 -7.73
C MET A 349 -7.70 -10.89 -7.91
N LYS A 350 -6.46 -10.55 -8.27
CA LYS A 350 -5.34 -11.50 -8.44
C LYS A 350 -5.12 -12.38 -7.21
N TRP A 351 -5.20 -11.80 -6.01
CA TRP A 351 -4.87 -12.50 -4.77
C TRP A 351 -6.03 -13.28 -4.14
N GLY A 352 -7.26 -13.05 -4.53
CA GLY A 352 -8.48 -13.46 -3.82
C GLY A 352 -9.24 -14.67 -4.39
N LYS A 353 -8.61 -15.67 -4.99
CA LYS A 353 -9.30 -16.82 -5.64
C LYS A 353 -10.50 -16.39 -6.52
N CYS A 354 -10.33 -15.36 -7.35
CA CYS A 354 -11.40 -14.83 -8.20
C CYS A 354 -11.11 -14.93 -9.70
N LYS A 355 -10.19 -15.80 -10.13
CA LYS A 355 -9.75 -15.89 -11.53
C LYS A 355 -10.93 -16.00 -12.53
N ASN A 356 -11.85 -16.95 -12.30
CA ASN A 356 -12.99 -17.16 -13.20
C ASN A 356 -13.93 -15.94 -13.26
N LEU A 357 -14.25 -15.35 -12.10
CA LEU A 357 -15.06 -14.13 -12.05
C LEU A 357 -14.36 -12.96 -12.73
N TRP A 358 -13.07 -12.80 -12.48
CA TRP A 358 -12.29 -11.72 -13.07
C TRP A 358 -12.23 -11.85 -14.59
N HIS A 359 -11.96 -13.05 -15.08
CA HIS A 359 -11.99 -13.36 -16.50
C HIS A 359 -13.37 -13.05 -17.11
N LYS A 360 -14.46 -13.52 -16.47
CA LYS A 360 -15.83 -13.25 -16.93
C LYS A 360 -16.13 -11.75 -17.05
N ILE A 361 -15.80 -10.95 -16.01
CA ILE A 361 -15.99 -9.49 -16.00
C ILE A 361 -15.24 -8.84 -17.17
N LEU A 362 -14.02 -9.27 -17.46
CA LEU A 362 -13.20 -8.71 -18.51
C LEU A 362 -13.72 -9.07 -19.91
N VAL A 363 -14.11 -10.34 -20.13
CA VAL A 363 -14.67 -10.83 -21.40
C VAL A 363 -16.00 -10.15 -21.71
N GLU A 364 -16.93 -10.10 -20.75
CA GLU A 364 -18.25 -9.47 -20.92
C GLU A 364 -18.17 -7.98 -21.25
N ASN A 365 -17.06 -7.32 -20.96
CA ASN A 365 -16.85 -5.91 -21.27
C ASN A 365 -15.98 -5.67 -22.50
N ASN A 366 -15.79 -6.67 -23.36
CA ASN A 366 -15.02 -6.58 -24.60
C ASN A 366 -13.63 -5.95 -24.42
N MET A 367 -12.96 -6.26 -23.32
CA MET A 367 -11.60 -5.81 -23.11
C MET A 367 -10.65 -6.64 -23.98
N SER A 368 -9.70 -6.00 -24.64
CA SER A 368 -8.67 -6.69 -25.42
C SER A 368 -7.81 -7.58 -24.50
N PHE A 369 -7.13 -8.57 -25.04
CA PHE A 369 -6.22 -9.43 -24.29
C PHE A 369 -5.20 -8.65 -23.44
N LYS A 370 -4.69 -7.55 -23.94
CA LYS A 370 -3.80 -6.63 -23.21
C LYS A 370 -4.53 -5.92 -22.06
N GLU A 371 -5.82 -5.59 -22.22
CA GLU A 371 -6.69 -4.99 -21.22
C GLU A 371 -7.20 -6.02 -20.22
N HIS A 372 -7.19 -7.31 -20.57
CA HIS A 372 -7.50 -8.41 -19.67
C HIS A 372 -6.36 -8.67 -18.65
N GLY A 373 -5.24 -7.92 -18.76
CA GLY A 373 -4.03 -8.26 -18.02
C GLY A 373 -3.54 -9.67 -18.30
N ILE A 374 -4.13 -10.28 -19.32
CA ILE A 374 -3.44 -11.22 -20.12
C ILE A 374 -2.45 -10.32 -20.90
N THR A 375 -1.47 -9.73 -20.18
CA THR A 375 -0.14 -9.68 -20.73
C THR A 375 0.13 -11.13 -20.99
N THR A 376 -0.37 -11.57 -22.05
CA THR A 376 0.13 -12.73 -22.67
C THR A 376 1.60 -12.52 -22.55
N ASP A 377 2.23 -13.37 -21.90
CA ASP A 377 3.15 -14.14 -22.70
C ASP A 377 2.68 -13.93 -24.11
N ILE A 378 3.32 -13.04 -24.83
CA ILE A 378 2.99 -12.82 -26.23
C ILE A 378 2.96 -14.23 -26.76
N VAL A 379 1.81 -14.74 -27.24
CA VAL A 379 1.76 -16.11 -27.72
C VAL A 379 2.64 -16.09 -28.95
N SER A 380 3.93 -16.22 -28.70
CA SER A 380 4.93 -16.48 -29.70
C SER A 380 4.68 -17.92 -30.09
N THR A 381 4.19 -18.11 -31.28
CA THR A 381 3.97 -19.42 -31.85
C THR A 381 4.95 -19.62 -32.99
N ASP A 382 5.38 -20.86 -33.17
CA ASP A 382 6.06 -21.27 -34.41
C ASP A 382 5.07 -21.21 -35.58
N LYS A 383 5.54 -21.51 -36.77
CA LYS A 383 4.75 -21.59 -37.99
C LYS A 383 3.59 -22.59 -37.92
N ASN A 384 3.60 -23.51 -36.96
CA ASN A 384 2.57 -24.54 -36.74
C ASN A 384 1.61 -24.17 -35.59
N GLY A 385 1.71 -22.96 -35.01
CA GLY A 385 0.86 -22.52 -33.92
C GLY A 385 1.27 -23.05 -32.54
N LYS A 386 2.41 -23.76 -32.38
CA LYS A 386 2.93 -24.23 -31.10
C LYS A 386 3.60 -23.09 -30.34
N ARG A 387 3.34 -22.99 -29.03
CA ARG A 387 3.96 -21.98 -28.16
C ARG A 387 5.47 -22.16 -28.07
N ILE A 388 6.19 -21.04 -28.23
CA ILE A 388 7.63 -20.99 -28.12
C ILE A 388 7.99 -20.50 -26.73
N PHE A 389 8.84 -21.24 -26.02
CA PHE A 389 9.35 -20.93 -24.69
C PHE A 389 8.31 -20.33 -23.73
N ASN A 390 7.69 -21.15 -22.91
CA ASN A 390 6.64 -20.71 -21.97
C ASN A 390 7.24 -20.03 -20.70
N VAL A 391 8.03 -18.98 -20.91
CA VAL A 391 8.78 -18.23 -19.89
C VAL A 391 8.48 -16.73 -20.00
N GLU A 392 8.83 -15.95 -18.98
CA GLU A 392 8.65 -14.49 -18.96
C GLU A 392 9.45 -13.81 -20.08
N GLU A 393 8.84 -12.85 -20.79
CA GLU A 393 9.49 -12.07 -21.84
C GLU A 393 10.02 -10.74 -21.30
N GLU A 394 11.29 -10.48 -21.57
CA GLU A 394 11.95 -9.21 -21.30
C GLU A 394 12.23 -8.44 -22.58
N LYS A 395 12.16 -7.11 -22.55
CA LYS A 395 12.52 -6.30 -23.71
C LYS A 395 14.02 -6.28 -23.90
N ILE A 396 14.50 -6.55 -25.13
CA ILE A 396 15.92 -6.52 -25.49
C ILE A 396 16.59 -5.18 -25.15
N ALA A 397 15.85 -4.06 -25.20
CA ALA A 397 16.37 -2.76 -24.80
C ALA A 397 16.80 -2.70 -23.33
N ASN A 398 16.08 -3.41 -22.44
CA ASN A 398 16.42 -3.46 -21.02
C ASN A 398 17.72 -4.24 -20.79
N LEU A 399 17.94 -5.32 -21.54
CA LEU A 399 19.17 -6.10 -21.48
C LEU A 399 20.37 -5.27 -21.94
N ALA A 400 20.24 -4.57 -23.06
CA ALA A 400 21.28 -3.69 -23.57
C ALA A 400 21.65 -2.54 -22.61
N GLN A 401 20.66 -1.99 -21.89
CA GLN A 401 20.88 -0.93 -20.89
C GLN A 401 21.61 -1.45 -19.65
N ARG A 402 21.25 -2.64 -19.18
CA ARG A 402 21.81 -3.24 -17.96
C ARG A 402 23.25 -3.75 -18.17
N ARG A 403 23.66 -4.02 -19.39
CA ARG A 403 24.97 -4.64 -19.74
C ARG A 403 25.31 -5.85 -18.84
N THR A 404 24.29 -6.69 -18.58
CA THR A 404 24.43 -7.87 -17.73
C THR A 404 24.74 -9.06 -18.60
N ASN A 405 25.69 -9.89 -18.19
CA ASN A 405 25.96 -11.15 -18.86
C ASN A 405 24.77 -12.09 -18.73
N ILE A 406 24.42 -12.70 -19.84
CA ILE A 406 23.32 -13.67 -19.96
C ILE A 406 23.87 -14.95 -20.57
N VAL A 407 23.30 -16.08 -20.21
CA VAL A 407 23.60 -17.36 -20.85
C VAL A 407 22.45 -17.71 -21.79
N ILE A 408 22.74 -17.76 -23.09
CA ILE A 408 21.77 -18.15 -24.11
C ILE A 408 21.69 -19.66 -24.18
N HIS A 409 20.52 -20.21 -23.98
CA HIS A 409 20.30 -21.67 -24.01
C HIS A 409 19.75 -22.15 -25.33
N ASP A 410 18.87 -21.41 -25.98
CA ASP A 410 18.23 -21.81 -27.22
C ASP A 410 17.56 -20.59 -27.90
N PHE A 411 17.20 -20.74 -29.17
CA PHE A 411 16.46 -19.73 -29.92
C PHE A 411 15.56 -20.36 -30.98
N GLU A 412 14.54 -19.63 -31.40
CA GLU A 412 13.62 -20.05 -32.48
C GLU A 412 13.45 -18.91 -33.47
N THR A 413 13.68 -19.18 -34.76
CA THR A 413 13.48 -18.21 -35.84
C THR A 413 12.12 -18.37 -36.50
N ASP A 414 11.77 -17.43 -37.37
CA ASP A 414 10.50 -17.41 -38.13
C ASP A 414 9.24 -17.45 -37.28
N CYS A 415 9.34 -16.88 -36.10
CA CYS A 415 8.24 -16.82 -35.15
C CYS A 415 7.23 -15.75 -35.52
N PHE A 416 6.00 -15.98 -35.12
CA PHE A 416 4.89 -15.05 -35.32
C PHE A 416 4.51 -14.35 -34.02
N VAL A 417 4.43 -13.03 -34.04
CA VAL A 417 3.91 -12.20 -32.95
C VAL A 417 2.73 -11.40 -33.49
N LYS A 418 1.55 -11.63 -32.97
CA LYS A 418 0.31 -10.97 -33.43
C LYS A 418 0.10 -11.06 -34.95
N GLY A 419 0.38 -12.21 -35.54
CA GLY A 419 0.23 -12.46 -36.97
C GLY A 419 1.33 -11.83 -37.86
N LYS A 420 2.36 -11.20 -37.28
CA LYS A 420 3.52 -10.68 -38.01
C LYS A 420 4.68 -11.66 -37.83
N GLY A 421 5.12 -12.27 -38.93
CA GLY A 421 6.25 -13.19 -38.98
C GLY A 421 7.62 -12.50 -38.97
N GLY A 422 8.68 -13.31 -39.10
CA GLY A 422 10.07 -12.85 -39.24
C GLY A 422 10.70 -12.38 -37.93
N ARG A 423 10.34 -12.98 -36.78
CA ARG A 423 10.93 -12.69 -35.48
C ARG A 423 11.68 -13.87 -34.92
N CYS A 424 12.71 -13.58 -34.13
CA CYS A 424 13.47 -14.58 -33.41
C CYS A 424 13.21 -14.40 -31.90
N PHE A 425 12.92 -15.49 -31.20
CA PHE A 425 12.88 -15.54 -29.75
C PHE A 425 14.08 -16.26 -29.22
N VAL A 426 14.74 -15.68 -28.22
CA VAL A 426 15.93 -16.19 -27.59
C VAL A 426 15.62 -16.55 -26.14
N LEU A 427 15.88 -17.80 -25.76
CA LEU A 427 15.79 -18.30 -24.40
C LEU A 427 17.11 -18.09 -23.68
N TYR A 428 17.08 -17.40 -22.56
CA TYR A 428 18.28 -17.06 -21.78
C TYR A 428 18.02 -17.11 -20.28
N ARG A 429 19.09 -17.09 -19.47
CA ARG A 429 19.09 -16.77 -18.04
C ARG A 429 20.15 -15.71 -17.74
N ASP A 430 20.03 -15.02 -16.60
CA ASP A 430 21.11 -14.17 -16.10
C ASP A 430 22.32 -15.06 -15.70
N ALA A 431 23.53 -14.69 -16.09
CA ALA A 431 24.72 -15.48 -15.78
C ALA A 431 25.01 -15.60 -14.27
N ARG A 432 24.43 -14.72 -13.46
CA ARG A 432 24.55 -14.73 -11.99
C ARG A 432 23.60 -15.70 -11.28
N ASP A 433 22.60 -16.23 -12.00
CA ASP A 433 21.64 -17.17 -11.41
C ASP A 433 22.28 -18.55 -11.29
N ALA A 434 22.46 -19.02 -10.06
CA ALA A 434 23.13 -20.28 -9.75
C ALA A 434 22.31 -21.54 -10.12
N ASP A 435 21.03 -21.41 -10.41
CA ASP A 435 20.11 -22.51 -10.69
C ASP A 435 19.80 -22.57 -12.19
N GLU A 436 20.30 -23.62 -12.86
CA GLU A 436 20.24 -23.78 -14.33
C GLU A 436 18.82 -23.94 -14.88
N ASP A 437 17.87 -24.44 -14.08
CA ASP A 437 16.51 -24.74 -14.53
C ASP A 437 15.43 -23.76 -14.05
N CYS A 438 15.70 -22.96 -13.02
CA CYS A 438 14.81 -21.93 -12.50
C CYS A 438 15.24 -20.55 -13.03
N ASN A 439 14.33 -19.70 -13.45
CA ASN A 439 14.53 -18.32 -13.88
C ASN A 439 14.91 -18.09 -15.36
N LYS A 440 14.73 -19.06 -16.24
CA LYS A 440 14.84 -18.82 -17.68
C LYS A 440 13.83 -17.77 -18.14
N LYS A 441 14.28 -16.84 -18.98
CA LYS A 441 13.50 -15.76 -19.60
C LYS A 441 13.67 -15.83 -21.12
N LYS A 442 12.86 -15.07 -21.85
CA LYS A 442 13.06 -14.90 -23.29
C LYS A 442 13.04 -13.43 -23.67
N PHE A 443 13.72 -13.09 -24.75
CA PHE A 443 13.52 -11.82 -25.44
C PHE A 443 13.24 -12.04 -26.93
N CYS A 444 12.60 -11.04 -27.53
CA CYS A 444 12.29 -11.04 -28.95
C CYS A 444 13.21 -10.09 -29.70
N THR A 445 13.76 -10.53 -30.82
CA THR A 445 14.60 -9.70 -31.69
C THR A 445 14.24 -9.87 -33.16
N THR A 446 14.53 -8.82 -33.95
CA THR A 446 14.53 -8.83 -35.42
C THR A 446 15.91 -8.41 -35.91
N SER A 447 16.93 -8.44 -35.07
CA SER A 447 18.30 -8.08 -35.44
C SER A 447 18.94 -9.20 -36.26
N ASP A 448 19.26 -8.92 -37.48
CA ASP A 448 19.99 -9.86 -38.36
C ASP A 448 21.38 -10.24 -37.80
N LEU A 449 22.01 -9.32 -37.03
CA LEU A 449 23.28 -9.58 -36.36
C LEU A 449 23.15 -10.68 -35.31
N ILE A 450 22.15 -10.55 -34.42
CA ILE A 450 21.87 -11.55 -33.37
C ILE A 450 21.45 -12.87 -34.03
N ILE A 451 20.54 -12.85 -34.96
CA ILE A 451 20.02 -14.05 -35.64
C ILE A 451 21.16 -14.78 -36.36
N GLY A 452 22.03 -14.06 -37.06
CA GLY A 452 23.15 -14.64 -37.74
C GLY A 452 24.18 -15.28 -36.82
N LYS A 453 24.50 -14.62 -35.68
CA LYS A 453 25.42 -15.18 -34.66
C LYS A 453 24.85 -16.44 -34.01
N LEU A 454 23.57 -16.41 -33.62
CA LEU A 454 22.89 -17.56 -33.02
C LEU A 454 22.78 -18.75 -33.97
N THR A 455 22.50 -18.49 -35.23
CA THR A 455 22.47 -19.57 -36.27
C THR A 455 23.80 -20.26 -36.38
N LYS A 456 24.88 -19.47 -36.47
CA LYS A 456 26.25 -20.04 -36.48
C LYS A 456 26.61 -20.79 -35.19
N ALA A 457 26.22 -20.23 -34.01
CA ALA A 457 26.46 -20.89 -32.72
C ALA A 457 25.75 -22.25 -32.64
N ARG A 458 24.53 -22.35 -33.19
CA ARG A 458 23.80 -23.63 -33.29
C ARG A 458 24.48 -24.61 -34.27
N GLU A 459 24.91 -24.14 -35.43
CA GLU A 459 25.65 -24.95 -36.39
C GLU A 459 26.96 -25.49 -35.82
N MET A 460 27.66 -24.69 -34.99
CA MET A 460 28.91 -25.07 -34.32
C MET A 460 28.69 -25.84 -33.02
N ASN A 461 27.45 -26.03 -32.59
CA ASN A 461 27.06 -26.74 -31.36
C ASN A 461 27.69 -26.14 -30.08
N VAL A 462 27.76 -24.79 -30.00
CA VAL A 462 28.38 -24.07 -28.86
C VAL A 462 27.34 -23.47 -27.88
N LEU A 463 26.05 -23.71 -28.07
CA LEU A 463 25.04 -23.34 -27.08
C LEU A 463 24.97 -24.40 -25.97
N PRO A 464 24.79 -24.02 -24.69
CA PRO A 464 24.57 -22.65 -24.17
C PRO A 464 25.87 -21.82 -24.14
N GLU A 465 25.74 -20.51 -24.43
CA GLU A 465 26.87 -19.55 -24.52
C GLU A 465 26.61 -18.34 -23.63
N GLU A 466 27.62 -17.87 -22.90
CA GLU A 466 27.57 -16.64 -22.13
C GLU A 466 27.92 -15.43 -22.99
N THR A 467 27.10 -14.43 -22.96
CA THR A 467 27.19 -13.22 -23.79
C THR A 467 26.48 -12.05 -23.15
N PHE A 468 26.53 -10.88 -23.74
CA PHE A 468 25.70 -9.73 -23.33
C PHE A 468 25.17 -9.00 -24.56
N VAL A 469 24.07 -8.29 -24.35
CA VAL A 469 23.37 -7.55 -25.41
C VAL A 469 23.91 -6.12 -25.49
N THR A 470 24.32 -5.70 -26.69
CA THR A 470 24.77 -4.34 -27.00
C THR A 470 23.84 -3.62 -27.96
N GLN A 471 23.90 -2.29 -27.95
CA GLN A 471 23.20 -1.45 -28.90
C GLN A 471 24.20 -0.92 -29.94
N VAL A 472 23.98 -1.27 -31.20
CA VAL A 472 24.86 -0.88 -32.33
C VAL A 472 24.17 0.16 -33.18
N PHE A 473 24.85 1.27 -33.49
CA PHE A 473 24.33 2.31 -34.37
C PHE A 473 24.62 1.98 -35.84
N LYS A 474 23.55 2.04 -36.65
CA LYS A 474 23.67 1.90 -38.13
C LYS A 474 23.81 3.30 -38.77
N ALA A 475 24.42 3.32 -39.95
CA ALA A 475 24.45 4.54 -40.77
C ALA A 475 23.04 5.09 -40.99
N GLY A 476 22.84 6.39 -40.80
CA GLY A 476 21.52 7.05 -40.89
C GLY A 476 20.79 7.25 -39.57
N GLY A 477 21.46 7.12 -38.42
CA GLY A 477 20.89 7.45 -37.09
C GLY A 477 19.95 6.39 -36.51
N ARG A 478 19.82 5.24 -37.15
CA ARG A 478 19.05 4.10 -36.63
C ARG A 478 19.98 3.18 -35.81
N TYR A 479 19.42 2.51 -34.82
CA TYR A 479 20.15 1.51 -34.05
C TYR A 479 19.55 0.12 -34.20
N THR A 480 20.37 -0.89 -33.95
CA THR A 480 19.96 -2.30 -33.82
C THR A 480 20.65 -2.89 -32.58
N TYR A 481 20.38 -4.13 -32.27
CA TYR A 481 21.01 -4.84 -31.15
C TYR A 481 21.97 -5.92 -31.68
N ASP A 482 23.00 -6.21 -30.92
CA ASP A 482 23.94 -7.29 -31.14
C ASP A 482 24.22 -8.04 -29.84
N ILE A 483 24.87 -9.17 -29.91
CA ILE A 483 25.39 -9.97 -28.77
C ILE A 483 26.91 -10.10 -28.92
N GLU A 484 27.63 -9.88 -27.81
CA GLU A 484 29.11 -9.90 -27.78
C GLU A 484 29.62 -10.86 -26.71
#